data_a28146021849ebc160217c077994d635
#
_entry.id   a28146021849ebc160217c077994d635
#
_cell.length_a   1.000
_cell.length_b   1.000
_cell.length_c   1.000
_cell.angle_alpha   90.00
_cell.angle_beta   90.00
_cell.angle_gamma   90.00
#
_symmetry.space_group_name_H-M   'P 1'
#
loop_
_entity.id
_entity.type
_entity.pdbx_description
1 polymer ?
#
loop_
_entity_poly.entity_id
_entity_poly.type
_entity_poly.pdbx_seq_one_letter_code
_entity_poly.pdbx_strand_id
1 'polypeptide(L)'
;MQATPNKKTLVIAEKRTVGKVLARHLGCKNDHGTWIEGAAYDVVWAQGHLMRLLLPEEYKEHPEWSNSGARLPIDPGSDGWRWKSPDGGAAAEQFNCMATLLQGGSYGRVIHACDPDREGQAIADLVLRELGCTLPVDRLWCSSLE
;
A
#
# COMPACT_ATOMS: atom_id res chain seq x y z
N MET A 1 2.55 -37.07 -4.26
CA MET A 1 2.38 -35.81 -3.57
C MET A 1 3.05 -34.74 -4.42
N GLN A 2 2.28 -33.94 -5.14
CA GLN A 2 2.84 -32.78 -5.87
C GLN A 2 3.18 -31.74 -4.81
N ALA A 3 4.45 -31.31 -4.76
CA ALA A 3 4.88 -30.20 -3.94
C ALA A 3 4.12 -28.95 -4.42
N THR A 4 3.32 -28.36 -3.54
CA THR A 4 2.69 -27.06 -3.80
C THR A 4 3.82 -26.08 -4.13
N PRO A 5 3.80 -25.37 -5.26
CA PRO A 5 4.87 -24.43 -5.57
C PRO A 5 5.01 -23.45 -4.42
N ASN A 6 6.23 -23.29 -3.93
CA ASN A 6 6.52 -22.40 -2.80
C ASN A 6 6.22 -20.98 -3.26
N LYS A 7 5.07 -20.44 -2.85
CA LYS A 7 4.64 -19.11 -3.26
C LYS A 7 5.61 -18.07 -2.72
N LYS A 8 5.94 -17.06 -3.53
CA LYS A 8 6.78 -15.93 -3.13
C LYS A 8 6.15 -15.12 -1.98
N THR A 9 6.94 -14.30 -1.36
CA THR A 9 6.52 -13.30 -0.37
C THR A 9 6.64 -11.91 -0.99
N LEU A 10 5.56 -11.12 -0.93
CA LEU A 10 5.59 -9.71 -1.30
C LEU A 10 6.00 -8.87 -0.10
N VAL A 11 7.02 -8.03 -0.25
CA VAL A 11 7.48 -7.09 0.78
C VAL A 11 7.09 -5.68 0.37
N ILE A 12 6.36 -4.98 1.24
CA ILE A 12 5.91 -3.60 1.00
C ILE A 12 6.72 -2.67 1.89
N ALA A 13 7.57 -1.85 1.29
CA ALA A 13 8.32 -0.79 1.95
C ALA A 13 7.59 0.55 1.85
N GLU A 14 7.94 1.51 2.70
CA GLU A 14 7.35 2.85 2.66
C GLU A 14 7.90 3.70 1.52
N LYS A 15 9.21 3.62 1.28
CA LYS A 15 9.94 4.46 0.32
C LYS A 15 10.83 3.61 -0.58
N ARG A 16 11.10 4.11 -1.79
CA ARG A 16 11.96 3.42 -2.76
C ARG A 16 13.36 3.12 -2.22
N THR A 17 13.94 4.03 -1.45
CA THR A 17 15.27 3.86 -0.83
C THR A 17 15.29 2.67 0.11
N VAL A 18 14.30 2.57 0.98
CA VAL A 18 14.09 1.44 1.91
C VAL A 18 13.86 0.15 1.13
N GLY A 19 12.98 0.19 0.12
CA GLY A 19 12.71 -0.96 -0.75
C GLY A 19 13.97 -1.51 -1.42
N LYS A 20 14.85 -0.64 -1.91
CA LYS A 20 16.13 -1.05 -2.51
C LYS A 20 17.08 -1.70 -1.51
N VAL A 21 17.14 -1.20 -0.27
CA VAL A 21 17.95 -1.81 0.79
C VAL A 21 17.42 -3.20 1.12
N LEU A 22 16.12 -3.34 1.35
CA LEU A 22 15.46 -4.62 1.62
C LEU A 22 15.66 -5.62 0.46
N ALA A 23 15.45 -5.17 -0.78
CA ALA A 23 15.65 -6.01 -1.97
C ALA A 23 17.06 -6.57 -2.05
N ARG A 24 18.08 -5.76 -1.76
CA ARG A 24 19.48 -6.18 -1.73
C ARG A 24 19.71 -7.28 -0.69
N HIS A 25 19.20 -7.11 0.53
CA HIS A 25 19.33 -8.08 1.61
C HIS A 25 18.58 -9.38 1.33
N LEU A 26 17.44 -9.30 0.64
CA LEU A 26 16.62 -10.44 0.26
C LEU A 26 17.07 -11.13 -1.04
N GLY A 27 18.15 -10.62 -1.66
CA GLY A 27 18.70 -11.19 -2.89
C GLY A 27 17.87 -10.92 -4.14
N CYS A 28 16.99 -9.92 -4.12
CA CYS A 28 16.24 -9.47 -5.29
C CYS A 28 17.16 -8.67 -6.22
N LYS A 29 17.15 -8.95 -7.53
CA LYS A 29 18.12 -8.38 -8.49
C LYS A 29 17.49 -7.76 -9.73
N ASN A 30 16.25 -8.12 -10.07
CA ASN A 30 15.61 -7.66 -11.29
C ASN A 30 14.75 -6.43 -10.99
N ASP A 31 15.28 -5.23 -11.30
CA ASP A 31 14.62 -3.94 -11.04
C ASP A 31 13.67 -3.58 -12.20
N HIS A 32 12.38 -3.56 -11.93
CA HIS A 32 11.31 -3.18 -12.87
C HIS A 32 10.93 -1.70 -12.76
N GLY A 33 11.68 -0.89 -12.01
CA GLY A 33 11.41 0.53 -11.82
C GLY A 33 10.46 0.84 -10.66
N THR A 34 9.33 0.17 -10.57
CA THR A 34 8.31 0.30 -9.52
C THR A 34 8.41 -0.78 -8.43
N TRP A 35 9.11 -1.87 -8.70
CA TRP A 35 9.35 -2.97 -7.78
C TRP A 35 10.61 -3.74 -8.18
N ILE A 36 11.12 -4.60 -7.32
CA ILE A 36 12.33 -5.40 -7.56
C ILE A 36 12.01 -6.87 -7.31
N GLU A 37 12.26 -7.69 -8.34
CA GLU A 37 11.98 -9.11 -8.31
C GLU A 37 13.16 -9.94 -7.80
N GLY A 38 12.84 -10.99 -7.02
CA GLY A 38 13.75 -12.02 -6.58
C GLY A 38 13.17 -13.42 -6.70
N ALA A 39 13.94 -14.42 -6.28
CA ALA A 39 13.52 -15.82 -6.36
C ALA A 39 12.42 -16.16 -5.35
N ALA A 40 12.55 -15.71 -4.09
CA ALA A 40 11.62 -15.99 -2.99
C ALA A 40 10.83 -14.76 -2.54
N TYR A 41 11.33 -13.56 -2.82
CA TYR A 41 10.76 -12.29 -2.42
C TYR A 41 10.66 -11.36 -3.60
N ASP A 42 9.60 -10.57 -3.64
CA ASP A 42 9.49 -9.40 -4.48
C ASP A 42 9.29 -8.19 -3.57
N VAL A 43 9.95 -7.07 -3.88
CA VAL A 43 9.91 -5.87 -3.04
C VAL A 43 9.30 -4.72 -3.82
N VAL A 44 8.23 -4.15 -3.27
CA VAL A 44 7.52 -2.97 -3.78
C VAL A 44 7.52 -1.89 -2.71
N TRP A 45 7.25 -0.65 -3.05
CA TRP A 45 7.20 0.48 -2.11
C TRP A 45 6.01 1.38 -2.36
N ALA A 46 5.56 2.08 -1.32
CA ALA A 46 4.37 2.92 -1.38
C ALA A 46 4.64 4.36 -1.87
N GLN A 47 5.87 4.87 -1.84
CA GLN A 47 6.20 6.28 -2.07
C GLN A 47 5.50 7.26 -1.10
N GLY A 48 5.37 6.86 0.18
CA GLY A 48 4.59 7.60 1.16
C GLY A 48 3.09 7.26 1.09
N HIS A 49 2.23 8.20 1.46
CA HIS A 49 0.78 7.99 1.41
C HIS A 49 0.27 7.85 -0.03
N LEU A 50 -0.21 6.66 -0.38
CA LEU A 50 -0.92 6.41 -1.64
C LEU A 50 -2.41 6.71 -1.51
N MET A 51 -3.00 6.42 -0.35
CA MET A 51 -4.41 6.67 -0.08
C MET A 51 -4.59 8.03 0.59
N ARG A 52 -5.68 8.74 0.25
CA ARG A 52 -6.10 9.96 0.92
C ARG A 52 -7.57 9.91 1.31
N LEU A 53 -7.96 10.72 2.27
CA LEU A 53 -9.38 10.92 2.53
C LEU A 53 -10.05 11.65 1.37
N LEU A 54 -11.31 11.32 1.10
CA LEU A 54 -12.13 12.16 0.25
C LEU A 54 -12.23 13.56 0.89
N LEU A 55 -12.15 14.57 0.03
CA LEU A 55 -12.46 15.94 0.44
C LEU A 55 -13.98 16.11 0.56
N PRO A 56 -14.48 17.05 1.37
CA PRO A 56 -15.91 17.27 1.52
C PRO A 56 -16.66 17.44 0.20
N GLU A 57 -16.06 18.16 -0.76
CA GLU A 57 -16.62 18.38 -2.10
C GLU A 57 -16.66 17.13 -3.00
N GLU A 58 -16.00 16.06 -2.62
CA GLU A 58 -16.01 14.79 -3.36
C GLU A 58 -17.16 13.85 -2.93
N TYR A 59 -17.90 14.21 -1.86
CA TYR A 59 -19.07 13.47 -1.41
C TYR A 59 -20.28 13.89 -2.22
N LYS A 60 -20.59 13.16 -3.30
CA LYS A 60 -21.68 13.49 -4.24
C LYS A 60 -23.06 13.45 -3.57
N GLU A 61 -23.21 12.64 -2.53
CA GLU A 61 -24.43 12.53 -1.72
C GLU A 61 -24.62 13.69 -0.73
N HIS A 62 -23.60 14.53 -0.55
CA HIS A 62 -23.57 15.66 0.37
C HIS A 62 -23.12 16.95 -0.33
N PRO A 63 -23.88 17.43 -1.34
CA PRO A 63 -23.51 18.63 -2.09
C PRO A 63 -23.36 19.86 -1.21
N GLU A 64 -24.04 19.89 -0.06
CA GLU A 64 -23.94 20.97 0.94
C GLU A 64 -22.54 21.07 1.58
N TRP A 65 -21.72 20.04 1.51
CA TRP A 65 -20.35 20.06 2.05
C TRP A 65 -19.35 20.77 1.13
N SER A 66 -19.71 20.96 -0.14
CA SER A 66 -18.86 21.57 -1.16
C SER A 66 -18.79 23.11 -1.10
N ASN A 67 -19.54 23.74 -0.22
CA ASN A 67 -19.66 25.20 -0.14
C ASN A 67 -18.86 25.80 1.02
N SER A 68 -18.35 27.01 0.82
CA SER A 68 -17.79 27.86 1.89
C SER A 68 -18.79 28.17 3.03
N GLY A 69 -20.08 27.84 2.85
CA GLY A 69 -21.14 27.91 3.83
C GLY A 69 -21.48 26.60 4.51
N ALA A 70 -20.71 25.54 4.30
CA ALA A 70 -20.92 24.29 5.02
C ALA A 70 -20.88 24.52 6.53
N ARG A 71 -21.89 23.99 7.23
CA ARG A 71 -21.91 24.06 8.69
C ARG A 71 -20.86 23.12 9.27
N LEU A 72 -19.92 23.69 10.02
CA LEU A 72 -18.93 22.92 10.76
C LEU A 72 -19.45 22.55 12.16
N PRO A 73 -19.10 21.39 12.71
CA PRO A 73 -18.27 20.34 12.07
C PRO A 73 -19.03 19.56 11.02
N ILE A 74 -18.33 19.09 9.97
CA ILE A 74 -18.86 18.10 9.03
C ILE A 74 -18.75 16.73 9.71
N ASP A 75 -19.86 16.04 9.81
CA ASP A 75 -19.95 14.71 10.42
C ASP A 75 -20.38 13.70 9.34
N PRO A 76 -19.52 12.73 8.96
CA PRO A 76 -19.86 11.70 8.00
C PRO A 76 -20.82 10.65 8.55
N GLY A 77 -21.26 10.76 9.80
CA GLY A 77 -22.19 9.83 10.44
C GLY A 77 -21.60 8.41 10.59
N SER A 78 -22.52 7.43 10.49
CA SER A 78 -22.18 6.00 10.62
C SER A 78 -21.26 5.48 9.54
N ASP A 79 -21.25 6.11 8.36
CA ASP A 79 -20.48 5.66 7.21
C ASP A 79 -18.99 6.03 7.31
N GLY A 80 -18.68 6.98 8.19
CA GLY A 80 -17.31 7.43 8.45
C GLY A 80 -16.66 8.13 7.26
N TRP A 81 -15.41 8.47 7.43
CA TRP A 81 -14.60 9.08 6.36
C TRP A 81 -14.18 8.04 5.34
N ARG A 82 -14.34 8.35 4.06
CA ARG A 82 -13.94 7.44 2.95
C ARG A 82 -12.55 7.78 2.44
N TRP A 83 -11.84 6.72 2.08
CA TRP A 83 -10.52 6.79 1.46
C TRP A 83 -10.64 6.70 -0.04
N LYS A 84 -9.67 7.29 -0.74
CA LYS A 84 -9.59 7.29 -2.19
C LYS A 84 -8.18 6.91 -2.62
N SER A 85 -8.09 6.05 -3.64
CA SER A 85 -6.86 5.77 -4.37
C SER A 85 -6.39 6.99 -5.16
N PRO A 86 -5.11 7.06 -5.53
CA PRO A 86 -4.58 8.22 -6.25
C PRO A 86 -5.19 8.35 -7.65
N ASP A 87 -5.47 9.58 -8.08
CA ASP A 87 -6.10 9.87 -9.37
C ASP A 87 -5.12 9.83 -10.55
N GLY A 88 -3.81 9.90 -10.31
CA GLY A 88 -2.80 9.90 -11.38
C GLY A 88 -1.37 10.11 -10.88
N GLY A 89 -0.43 10.22 -11.82
CA GLY A 89 0.99 10.42 -11.54
C GLY A 89 1.69 9.19 -10.95
N ALA A 90 2.87 9.40 -10.38
CA ALA A 90 3.71 8.33 -9.83
C ALA A 90 3.03 7.55 -8.69
N ALA A 91 2.15 8.20 -7.92
CA ALA A 91 1.39 7.53 -6.87
C ALA A 91 0.40 6.50 -7.44
N ALA A 92 -0.32 6.88 -8.51
CA ALA A 92 -1.25 5.96 -9.18
C ALA A 92 -0.51 4.81 -9.86
N GLU A 93 0.64 5.09 -10.50
CA GLU A 93 1.48 4.06 -11.09
C GLU A 93 1.91 3.03 -10.03
N GLN A 94 2.35 3.51 -8.87
CA GLN A 94 2.80 2.66 -7.78
C GLN A 94 1.63 1.87 -7.15
N PHE A 95 0.47 2.49 -6.98
CA PHE A 95 -0.74 1.82 -6.50
C PHE A 95 -1.16 0.69 -7.47
N ASN A 96 -1.20 0.98 -8.78
CA ASN A 96 -1.55 0.01 -9.81
C ASN A 96 -0.52 -1.14 -9.90
N CYS A 97 0.76 -0.84 -9.68
CA CYS A 97 1.80 -1.87 -9.58
C CYS A 97 1.50 -2.84 -8.42
N MET A 98 1.20 -2.31 -7.21
CA MET A 98 0.81 -3.15 -6.08
C MET A 98 -0.44 -3.97 -6.36
N ALA A 99 -1.45 -3.37 -6.99
CA ALA A 99 -2.67 -4.07 -7.39
C ALA A 99 -2.36 -5.25 -8.32
N THR A 100 -1.55 -5.03 -9.35
CA THR A 100 -1.15 -6.05 -10.31
C THR A 100 -0.39 -7.20 -9.63
N LEU A 101 0.55 -6.88 -8.75
CA LEU A 101 1.33 -7.88 -8.02
C LEU A 101 0.42 -8.74 -7.12
N LEU A 102 -0.45 -8.11 -6.32
CA LEU A 102 -1.34 -8.81 -5.39
C LEU A 102 -2.38 -9.67 -6.11
N GLN A 103 -2.94 -9.18 -7.21
CA GLN A 103 -3.94 -9.90 -8.01
C GLN A 103 -3.34 -11.03 -8.86
N GLY A 104 -2.05 -10.99 -9.14
CA GLY A 104 -1.34 -12.01 -9.93
C GLY A 104 -1.27 -13.41 -9.29
N GLY A 105 -1.70 -13.55 -8.03
CA GLY A 105 -1.84 -14.85 -7.34
C GLY A 105 -0.52 -15.56 -7.02
N SER A 106 0.63 -14.91 -7.23
CA SER A 106 1.97 -15.51 -7.09
C SER A 106 2.46 -15.55 -5.65
N TYR A 107 1.80 -14.83 -4.74
CA TYR A 107 2.25 -14.69 -3.36
C TYR A 107 1.46 -15.56 -2.38
N GLY A 108 2.14 -16.04 -1.33
CA GLY A 108 1.55 -16.77 -0.21
C GLY A 108 1.37 -15.92 1.04
N ARG A 109 2.09 -14.79 1.11
CA ARG A 109 2.03 -13.83 2.22
C ARG A 109 2.55 -12.46 1.79
N VAL A 110 2.27 -11.47 2.63
CA VAL A 110 2.82 -10.12 2.53
C VAL A 110 3.66 -9.83 3.78
N ILE A 111 4.79 -9.16 3.62
CA ILE A 111 5.52 -8.53 4.72
C ILE A 111 5.34 -7.02 4.62
N HIS A 112 4.70 -6.44 5.60
CA HIS A 112 4.56 -5.01 5.76
C HIS A 112 5.83 -4.46 6.43
N ALA A 113 6.68 -3.80 5.65
CA ALA A 113 7.99 -3.28 6.03
C ALA A 113 8.09 -1.74 5.93
N CYS A 114 6.96 -1.03 6.11
CA CYS A 114 6.99 0.43 6.28
C CYS A 114 7.53 0.80 7.67
N ASP A 115 7.80 2.07 7.90
CA ASP A 115 8.37 2.55 9.14
C ASP A 115 7.55 2.11 10.38
N PRO A 116 8.19 1.84 11.52
CA PRO A 116 7.54 1.29 12.70
C PRO A 116 6.82 2.37 13.54
N ASP A 117 5.96 3.14 12.89
CA ASP A 117 5.13 4.16 13.51
C ASP A 117 3.67 4.07 13.03
N ARG A 118 2.81 4.97 13.50
CA ARG A 118 1.39 4.98 13.14
C ARG A 118 1.16 5.34 11.66
N GLU A 119 2.01 6.20 11.11
CA GLU A 119 1.94 6.62 9.71
C GLU A 119 2.32 5.46 8.79
N GLY A 120 3.48 4.83 9.01
CA GLY A 120 3.93 3.68 8.25
C GLY A 120 2.94 2.52 8.31
N GLN A 121 2.31 2.28 9.48
CA GLN A 121 1.25 1.27 9.62
C GLN A 121 0.05 1.62 8.72
N ALA A 122 -0.42 2.86 8.74
CA ALA A 122 -1.58 3.28 7.97
C ALA A 122 -1.33 3.20 6.45
N ILE A 123 -0.13 3.52 5.99
CA ILE A 123 0.24 3.50 4.56
C ILE A 123 -0.04 2.14 3.93
N ALA A 124 0.49 1.06 4.50
CA ALA A 124 0.29 -0.27 3.93
C ALA A 124 -1.11 -0.83 4.22
N ASP A 125 -1.64 -0.65 5.44
CA ASP A 125 -2.96 -1.18 5.81
C ASP A 125 -4.07 -0.62 4.92
N LEU A 126 -4.05 0.68 4.61
CA LEU A 126 -5.03 1.31 3.74
C LEU A 126 -4.97 0.76 2.32
N VAL A 127 -3.77 0.60 1.76
CA VAL A 127 -3.58 0.03 0.42
C VAL A 127 -4.02 -1.43 0.37
N LEU A 128 -3.58 -2.25 1.33
CA LEU A 128 -3.96 -3.66 1.38
C LEU A 128 -5.46 -3.87 1.53
N ARG A 129 -6.12 -3.04 2.35
CA ARG A 129 -7.58 -3.06 2.52
C ARG A 129 -8.29 -2.65 1.24
N GLU A 130 -7.87 -1.56 0.59
CA GLU A 130 -8.45 -1.09 -0.67
C GLU A 130 -8.34 -2.12 -1.78
N LEU A 131 -7.21 -2.82 -1.85
CA LEU A 131 -6.96 -3.88 -2.83
C LEU A 131 -7.59 -5.22 -2.44
N GLY A 132 -8.33 -5.30 -1.33
CA GLY A 132 -8.99 -6.53 -0.87
C GLY A 132 -8.01 -7.67 -0.59
N CYS A 133 -6.81 -7.36 -0.09
CA CYS A 133 -5.79 -8.37 0.20
C CYS A 133 -6.25 -9.31 1.30
N THR A 134 -6.34 -10.60 0.99
CA THR A 134 -6.70 -11.68 1.93
C THR A 134 -5.52 -12.54 2.34
N LEU A 135 -4.32 -12.22 1.88
CA LEU A 135 -3.11 -12.94 2.23
C LEU A 135 -2.73 -12.68 3.70
N PRO A 136 -2.07 -13.65 4.37
CA PRO A 136 -1.46 -13.38 5.66
C PRO A 136 -0.47 -12.21 5.56
N VAL A 137 -0.56 -11.27 6.50
CA VAL A 137 0.31 -10.09 6.57
C VAL A 137 1.15 -10.17 7.83
N ASP A 138 2.46 -10.25 7.67
CA ASP A 138 3.43 -10.15 8.76
C ASP A 138 3.98 -8.72 8.84
N ARG A 139 4.27 -8.25 10.05
CA ARG A 139 4.85 -6.93 10.29
C ARG A 139 6.35 -7.04 10.53
N LEU A 140 7.15 -6.45 9.66
CA LEU A 140 8.57 -6.24 9.94
C LEU A 140 8.73 -4.96 10.77
N TRP A 141 9.23 -5.12 11.98
CA TRP A 141 9.51 -4.00 12.88
C TRP A 141 11.01 -3.69 12.84
N CYS A 142 11.39 -2.72 12.02
CA CYS A 142 12.78 -2.32 11.85
C CYS A 142 12.92 -0.81 12.07
N SER A 143 13.65 -0.39 13.10
CA SER A 143 13.84 1.01 13.47
C SER A 143 15.05 1.67 12.79
N SER A 144 15.96 0.88 12.20
CA SER A 144 17.12 1.36 11.43
C SER A 144 17.43 0.38 10.33
N LEU A 145 17.82 0.91 9.16
CA LEU A 145 18.29 0.18 7.99
C LEU A 145 19.75 0.52 7.65
N GLU A 146 20.49 1.03 8.63
CA GLU A 146 21.93 1.32 8.53
C GLU A 146 22.77 0.05 8.63
#